data_ed0f12330073bb193f028e358bbb6fa4
#
_entry.id   ed0f12330073bb193f028e358bbb6fa4
#
_cell.length_a   1.000
_cell.length_b   1.000
_cell.length_c   1.000
_cell.angle_alpha   90.00
_cell.angle_beta   90.00
_cell.angle_gamma   90.00
#
_symmetry.space_group_name_H-M   'P 1'
#
loop_
_entity.id
_entity.type
_entity.pdbx_description
1 polymer ?
#
loop_
_entity_poly.entity_id
_entity_poly.type
_entity_poly.pdbx_seq_one_letter_code
_entity_poly.pdbx_strand_id
1 'polypeptide(L)'
;MLLSIVAQAALHSFARAARVLMKGFWNRTLLLSLAVCFGAHGTELHLVTGDDYAPLTGRALSGGGMLTAVVQAALDRSGTASSLAWQPWKRGYMMTLRGEYDATYPYIRAKQREQAFLYSAPLYVSEQHLFSRATEAVEVDELAGSSGRRLCLPLGWQLPVAVQSLVDQGVLVRHSPRGLNECALLLLLGRDDFFLADLQLGLHALQSTGAARSRFHVSGSVLSRQTMHLIVPRGRPDAAQLIESFDRGLQALRESGDYQRLTETFTADEDPRRRLTATEQ
;
A
#
# COMPACT_ATOMS: atom_id res chain seq x y z
N MET A 1 14.80 -32.43 -85.89
CA MET A 1 15.85 -32.23 -84.83
C MET A 1 15.88 -30.84 -84.22
N LEU A 2 15.19 -29.85 -84.76
CA LEU A 2 15.16 -28.44 -84.26
C LEU A 2 14.05 -28.18 -83.20
N LEU A 3 12.97 -28.92 -83.17
CA LEU A 3 11.86 -28.75 -82.20
C LEU A 3 12.19 -29.19 -80.74
N SER A 4 13.17 -30.09 -80.61
CA SER A 4 13.50 -30.63 -79.22
C SER A 4 14.40 -29.67 -78.43
N ILE A 5 15.18 -28.80 -79.11
CA ILE A 5 16.11 -27.90 -78.44
C ILE A 5 15.39 -26.66 -77.89
N VAL A 6 14.33 -26.18 -78.56
CA VAL A 6 13.55 -25.01 -78.12
C VAL A 6 12.70 -25.33 -76.88
N ALA A 7 12.17 -26.56 -76.78
CA ALA A 7 11.37 -26.99 -75.60
C ALA A 7 12.20 -27.12 -74.31
N GLN A 8 13.45 -27.53 -74.42
CA GLN A 8 14.34 -27.65 -73.24
C GLN A 8 14.85 -26.29 -72.71
N ALA A 9 15.05 -25.33 -73.63
CA ALA A 9 15.46 -23.96 -73.22
C ALA A 9 14.36 -23.21 -72.47
N ALA A 10 13.08 -23.40 -72.88
CA ALA A 10 11.92 -22.80 -72.22
C ALA A 10 11.72 -23.36 -70.80
N LEU A 11 11.87 -24.65 -70.56
CA LEU A 11 11.73 -25.30 -69.25
C LEU A 11 12.83 -24.86 -68.28
N HIS A 12 14.06 -24.59 -68.76
CA HIS A 12 15.13 -24.10 -67.86
C HIS A 12 14.97 -22.64 -67.46
N SER A 13 14.36 -21.79 -68.27
CA SER A 13 14.04 -20.41 -67.95
C SER A 13 12.95 -20.28 -66.89
N PHE A 14 11.89 -21.08 -66.99
CA PHE A 14 10.80 -21.09 -65.99
C PHE A 14 11.28 -21.59 -64.65
N ALA A 15 12.14 -22.61 -64.61
CA ALA A 15 12.66 -23.15 -63.35
C ALA A 15 13.62 -22.17 -62.63
N ARG A 16 14.32 -21.29 -63.35
CA ARG A 16 15.14 -20.22 -62.74
C ARG A 16 14.30 -19.09 -62.18
N ALA A 17 13.26 -18.65 -62.89
CA ALA A 17 12.36 -17.60 -62.44
C ALA A 17 11.60 -17.98 -61.16
N ALA A 18 11.09 -19.23 -61.06
CA ALA A 18 10.41 -19.73 -59.86
C ALA A 18 11.32 -19.82 -58.63
N ARG A 19 12.63 -20.17 -58.80
CA ARG A 19 13.57 -20.23 -57.65
C ARG A 19 13.96 -18.86 -57.10
N VAL A 20 14.00 -17.82 -57.96
CA VAL A 20 14.32 -16.43 -57.54
C VAL A 20 13.13 -15.84 -56.76
N LEU A 21 11.91 -16.09 -57.23
CA LEU A 21 10.70 -15.60 -56.57
C LEU A 21 10.46 -16.28 -55.20
N MET A 22 10.73 -17.60 -55.09
CA MET A 22 10.59 -18.30 -53.82
C MET A 22 11.63 -17.91 -52.77
N LYS A 23 12.86 -17.61 -53.15
CA LYS A 23 13.89 -17.12 -52.22
C LYS A 23 13.60 -15.71 -51.69
N GLY A 24 12.98 -14.84 -52.53
CA GLY A 24 12.57 -13.49 -52.08
C GLY A 24 11.40 -13.47 -51.11
N PHE A 25 10.49 -14.46 -51.23
CA PHE A 25 9.30 -14.55 -50.37
C PHE A 25 9.64 -15.11 -48.99
N TRP A 26 10.54 -16.09 -48.89
CA TRP A 26 10.95 -16.66 -47.61
C TRP A 26 11.80 -15.71 -46.77
N ASN A 27 12.66 -14.90 -47.40
CA ASN A 27 13.43 -13.90 -46.65
C ASN A 27 12.58 -12.71 -46.12
N ARG A 28 11.47 -12.39 -46.80
CA ARG A 28 10.56 -11.33 -46.31
C ARG A 28 9.65 -11.80 -45.18
N THR A 29 9.22 -13.04 -45.19
CA THR A 29 8.43 -13.62 -44.07
C THR A 29 9.28 -13.90 -42.85
N LEU A 30 10.57 -14.24 -42.98
CA LEU A 30 11.48 -14.44 -41.87
C LEU A 30 11.88 -13.13 -41.15
N LEU A 31 11.95 -12.01 -41.88
CA LEU A 31 12.23 -10.68 -41.31
C LEU A 31 11.01 -10.06 -40.62
N LEU A 32 9.77 -10.45 -40.97
CA LEU A 32 8.56 -9.95 -40.31
C LEU A 32 8.26 -10.68 -39.00
N SER A 33 8.75 -11.91 -38.83
CA SER A 33 8.54 -12.68 -37.59
C SER A 33 9.53 -12.34 -36.46
N LEU A 34 10.61 -11.61 -36.73
CA LEU A 34 11.56 -11.18 -35.68
C LEU A 34 11.21 -9.84 -35.03
N ALA A 35 10.17 -9.14 -35.52
CA ALA A 35 9.80 -7.80 -35.05
C ALA A 35 8.77 -7.79 -33.89
N VAL A 36 8.33 -8.96 -33.39
CA VAL A 36 7.21 -9.05 -32.41
C VAL A 36 7.67 -9.37 -30.98
N CYS A 37 8.96 -9.51 -30.72
CA CYS A 37 9.48 -9.78 -29.37
C CYS A 37 10.18 -8.56 -28.73
N PHE A 38 9.75 -7.34 -29.02
CA PHE A 38 9.99 -6.24 -28.06
C PHE A 38 8.96 -6.39 -26.95
N GLY A 39 9.22 -7.31 -26.02
CA GLY A 39 8.54 -7.31 -24.75
C GLY A 39 8.65 -5.92 -24.17
N ALA A 40 7.51 -5.27 -23.93
CA ALA A 40 7.44 -4.09 -23.11
C ALA A 40 8.05 -4.47 -21.74
N HIS A 41 9.32 -4.20 -21.54
CA HIS A 41 9.93 -4.17 -20.23
C HIS A 41 9.24 -2.99 -19.54
N GLY A 42 8.14 -3.27 -18.84
CA GLY A 42 7.55 -2.29 -17.95
C GLY A 42 8.67 -1.81 -17.03
N THR A 43 8.91 -0.50 -16.96
CA THR A 43 9.86 0.08 -16.03
C THR A 43 9.46 -0.35 -14.62
N GLU A 44 10.41 -0.92 -13.88
CA GLU A 44 10.22 -1.30 -12.47
C GLU A 44 9.75 -0.09 -11.67
N LEU A 45 8.68 -0.23 -10.90
CA LEU A 45 8.17 0.82 -10.01
C LEU A 45 8.99 0.90 -8.74
N HIS A 46 9.47 2.09 -8.42
CA HIS A 46 10.16 2.35 -7.17
C HIS A 46 9.19 2.88 -6.12
N LEU A 47 8.83 2.02 -5.16
CA LEU A 47 7.91 2.33 -4.08
C LEU A 47 8.66 2.74 -2.81
N VAL A 48 8.00 3.52 -1.96
CA VAL A 48 8.48 3.82 -0.62
C VAL A 48 7.37 3.75 0.41
N THR A 49 7.71 3.29 1.62
CA THR A 49 6.80 3.26 2.78
C THR A 49 7.55 3.54 4.07
N GLY A 50 6.82 3.72 5.17
CA GLY A 50 7.35 3.89 6.52
C GLY A 50 7.51 2.57 7.27
N ASP A 51 8.41 2.56 8.26
CA ASP A 51 8.86 1.36 8.99
C ASP A 51 8.21 1.18 10.38
N ASP A 52 7.44 2.14 10.85
CA ASP A 52 6.94 2.21 12.24
C ASP A 52 5.40 2.21 12.31
N TYR A 53 4.75 1.38 11.48
CA TYR A 53 3.30 1.35 11.34
C TYR A 53 2.73 -0.08 11.46
N ALA A 54 3.33 -0.88 12.36
CA ALA A 54 2.90 -2.25 12.61
C ALA A 54 1.44 -2.32 13.12
N PRO A 55 0.64 -3.31 12.67
CA PRO A 55 0.99 -4.43 11.78
C PRO A 55 0.88 -4.11 10.28
N LEU A 56 0.55 -2.87 9.90
CA LEU A 56 0.21 -2.51 8.53
C LEU A 56 1.45 -2.42 7.63
N THR A 57 2.50 -1.71 8.08
CA THR A 57 3.81 -1.65 7.40
C THR A 57 4.95 -1.66 8.41
N GLY A 58 6.00 -2.41 8.11
CA GLY A 58 7.19 -2.48 8.94
C GLY A 58 8.20 -3.46 8.37
N ARG A 59 9.46 -3.03 8.26
CA ARG A 59 10.56 -3.79 7.66
C ARG A 59 10.81 -5.14 8.35
N ALA A 60 10.61 -5.18 9.66
CA ALA A 60 10.80 -6.38 10.47
C ALA A 60 9.58 -7.33 10.45
N LEU A 61 8.46 -6.92 9.88
CA LEU A 61 7.24 -7.72 9.79
C LEU A 61 7.34 -8.72 8.63
N SER A 62 6.65 -9.84 8.77
CA SER A 62 6.48 -10.82 7.68
C SER A 62 5.89 -10.12 6.45
N GLY A 63 6.48 -10.32 5.27
CA GLY A 63 6.06 -9.65 4.04
C GLY A 63 6.10 -8.11 4.08
N GLY A 64 6.78 -7.50 5.07
CA GLY A 64 6.79 -6.06 5.28
C GLY A 64 5.51 -5.49 5.91
N GLY A 65 4.64 -6.34 6.45
CA GLY A 65 3.36 -6.01 7.06
C GLY A 65 2.17 -6.15 6.09
N MET A 66 0.98 -6.11 6.66
CA MET A 66 -0.29 -6.41 5.97
C MET A 66 -0.48 -5.60 4.68
N LEU A 67 -0.34 -4.29 4.73
CA LEU A 67 -0.59 -3.45 3.55
C LEU A 67 0.55 -3.53 2.54
N THR A 68 1.78 -3.82 2.97
CA THR A 68 2.89 -4.11 2.05
C THR A 68 2.58 -5.39 1.26
N ALA A 69 2.14 -6.45 1.91
CA ALA A 69 1.75 -7.69 1.24
C ALA A 69 0.59 -7.48 0.25
N VAL A 70 -0.43 -6.69 0.62
CA VAL A 70 -1.55 -6.34 -0.26
C VAL A 70 -1.08 -5.55 -1.48
N VAL A 71 -0.22 -4.53 -1.30
CA VAL A 71 0.30 -3.71 -2.40
C VAL A 71 1.14 -4.55 -3.37
N GLN A 72 2.06 -5.39 -2.86
CA GLN A 72 2.88 -6.27 -3.70
C GLN A 72 2.00 -7.25 -4.49
N ALA A 73 1.06 -7.92 -3.82
CA ALA A 73 0.15 -8.86 -4.48
C ALA A 73 -0.74 -8.19 -5.56
N ALA A 74 -1.16 -6.94 -5.35
CA ALA A 74 -1.91 -6.18 -6.36
C ALA A 74 -1.04 -5.82 -7.57
N LEU A 75 0.22 -5.42 -7.36
CA LEU A 75 1.18 -5.15 -8.44
C LEU A 75 1.53 -6.41 -9.23
N ASP A 76 1.78 -7.52 -8.55
CA ASP A 76 2.04 -8.81 -9.20
C ASP A 76 0.88 -9.22 -10.13
N ARG A 77 -0.37 -9.02 -9.68
CA ARG A 77 -1.57 -9.31 -10.49
C ARG A 77 -1.75 -8.37 -11.68
N SER A 78 -1.25 -7.14 -11.58
CA SER A 78 -1.22 -6.21 -12.71
C SER A 78 -0.03 -6.43 -13.65
N GLY A 79 0.86 -7.40 -13.34
CA GLY A 79 2.08 -7.67 -14.11
C GLY A 79 3.13 -6.56 -13.98
N THR A 80 3.09 -5.79 -12.89
CA THR A 80 3.98 -4.65 -12.66
C THR A 80 5.10 -5.03 -11.70
N ALA A 81 6.34 -5.07 -12.19
CA ALA A 81 7.51 -5.25 -11.34
C ALA A 81 7.72 -4.03 -10.44
N SER A 82 8.12 -4.26 -9.17
CA SER A 82 8.36 -3.16 -8.24
C SER A 82 9.47 -3.46 -7.25
N SER A 83 10.11 -2.41 -6.78
CA SER A 83 11.04 -2.42 -5.64
C SER A 83 10.51 -1.55 -4.52
N LEU A 84 10.87 -1.87 -3.28
CA LEU A 84 10.40 -1.19 -2.07
C LEU A 84 11.56 -0.63 -1.26
N ALA A 85 11.49 0.66 -0.99
CA ALA A 85 12.36 1.36 -0.06
C ALA A 85 11.62 1.70 1.25
N TRP A 86 12.38 1.86 2.33
CA TRP A 86 11.88 2.24 3.64
C TRP A 86 12.47 3.59 4.05
N GLN A 87 11.62 4.55 4.34
CA GLN A 87 12.03 5.90 4.74
C GLN A 87 11.14 6.41 5.89
N PRO A 88 11.62 7.33 6.72
CA PRO A 88 10.74 8.07 7.61
C PRO A 88 9.60 8.73 6.81
N TRP A 89 8.36 8.68 7.32
CA TRP A 89 7.14 9.08 6.61
C TRP A 89 7.25 10.41 5.86
N LYS A 90 7.67 11.46 6.55
CA LYS A 90 7.83 12.80 5.94
C LYS A 90 8.85 12.78 4.80
N ARG A 91 9.94 12.05 4.96
CA ARG A 91 11.01 11.96 3.96
C ARG A 91 10.51 11.20 2.72
N GLY A 92 9.92 10.01 2.91
CA GLY A 92 9.34 9.20 1.83
C GLY A 92 8.30 9.99 1.05
N TYR A 93 7.37 10.66 1.75
CA TYR A 93 6.36 11.52 1.13
C TYR A 93 6.99 12.63 0.25
N MET A 94 7.98 13.35 0.79
CA MET A 94 8.63 14.45 0.05
C MET A 94 9.45 13.94 -1.14
N MET A 95 10.12 12.79 -1.00
CA MET A 95 10.86 12.18 -2.10
C MET A 95 9.90 11.72 -3.21
N THR A 96 8.77 11.13 -2.87
CA THR A 96 7.72 10.75 -3.84
C THR A 96 7.16 12.00 -4.53
N LEU A 97 6.88 13.06 -3.79
CA LEU A 97 6.38 14.32 -4.37
C LEU A 97 7.36 14.91 -5.42
N ARG A 98 8.67 14.73 -5.23
CA ARG A 98 9.71 15.17 -6.17
C ARG A 98 9.98 14.18 -7.32
N GLY A 99 9.28 13.02 -7.32
CA GLY A 99 9.45 11.99 -8.35
C GLY A 99 10.68 11.10 -8.16
N GLU A 100 11.29 11.09 -6.96
CA GLU A 100 12.38 10.17 -6.61
C GLU A 100 11.86 8.74 -6.36
N TYR A 101 10.59 8.61 -5.99
CA TYR A 101 9.81 7.38 -5.95
C TYR A 101 8.54 7.56 -6.74
N ASP A 102 8.06 6.47 -7.34
CA ASP A 102 6.88 6.47 -8.20
C ASP A 102 5.58 6.51 -7.42
N ALA A 103 5.54 5.84 -6.26
CA ALA A 103 4.37 5.81 -5.38
C ALA A 103 4.77 5.59 -3.92
N THR A 104 3.85 5.92 -3.02
CA THR A 104 3.98 5.64 -1.58
C THR A 104 2.65 5.22 -0.97
N TYR A 105 2.71 4.49 0.15
CA TYR A 105 1.54 3.98 0.87
C TYR A 105 1.89 3.70 2.35
N PRO A 106 0.88 3.48 3.23
CA PRO A 106 -0.51 3.86 3.10
C PRO A 106 -0.73 5.32 3.47
N TYR A 107 -1.63 5.99 2.79
CA TYR A 107 -2.01 7.36 3.12
C TYR A 107 -3.52 7.52 3.17
N ILE A 108 -4.01 8.21 4.20
CA ILE A 108 -5.40 8.65 4.25
C ILE A 108 -5.65 9.77 3.23
N ARG A 109 -6.86 9.81 2.69
CA ARG A 109 -7.27 10.85 1.76
C ARG A 109 -7.40 12.18 2.50
N ALA A 110 -6.77 13.23 1.96
CA ALA A 110 -6.83 14.58 2.52
C ALA A 110 -6.84 15.61 1.39
N LYS A 111 -7.70 16.63 1.48
CA LYS A 111 -7.88 17.67 0.45
C LYS A 111 -6.56 18.34 0.02
N GLN A 112 -5.67 18.58 0.96
CA GLN A 112 -4.36 19.19 0.66
C GLN A 112 -3.47 18.27 -0.17
N ARG A 113 -3.53 16.93 0.06
CA ARG A 113 -2.76 15.95 -0.71
C ARG A 113 -3.35 15.69 -2.09
N GLU A 114 -4.67 15.81 -2.26
CA GLU A 114 -5.35 15.63 -3.55
C GLU A 114 -4.87 16.61 -4.63
N GLN A 115 -4.33 17.75 -4.24
CA GLN A 115 -3.74 18.71 -5.17
C GLN A 115 -2.44 18.19 -5.80
N ALA A 116 -1.68 17.37 -5.06
CA ALA A 116 -0.37 16.89 -5.48
C ALA A 116 -0.36 15.41 -5.90
N PHE A 117 -1.32 14.60 -5.44
CA PHE A 117 -1.34 13.15 -5.65
C PHE A 117 -2.67 12.65 -6.21
N LEU A 118 -2.60 11.59 -7.01
CA LEU A 118 -3.71 10.70 -7.30
C LEU A 118 -3.76 9.59 -6.24
N TYR A 119 -4.94 9.07 -5.99
CA TYR A 119 -5.21 8.02 -5.01
C TYR A 119 -5.72 6.76 -5.69
N SER A 120 -5.23 5.61 -5.28
CA SER A 120 -5.80 4.31 -5.67
C SER A 120 -7.19 4.09 -5.08
N ALA A 121 -7.85 3.01 -5.47
CA ALA A 121 -8.92 2.42 -4.67
C ALA A 121 -8.43 2.17 -3.22
N PRO A 122 -9.33 2.13 -2.21
CA PRO A 122 -8.94 1.91 -0.83
C PRO A 122 -8.16 0.61 -0.65
N LEU A 123 -6.98 0.65 -0.04
CA LEU A 123 -6.24 -0.54 0.40
C LEU A 123 -6.87 -1.15 1.65
N TYR A 124 -7.32 -0.29 2.55
CA TYR A 124 -7.81 -0.65 3.87
C TYR A 124 -8.78 0.41 4.38
N VAL A 125 -9.78 -0.02 5.16
CA VAL A 125 -10.68 0.87 5.89
C VAL A 125 -10.24 0.88 7.34
N SER A 126 -9.67 1.99 7.79
CA SER A 126 -9.24 2.19 9.16
C SER A 126 -10.44 2.66 10.01
N GLU A 127 -10.72 1.97 11.08
CA GLU A 127 -11.68 2.37 12.12
C GLU A 127 -10.90 2.91 13.31
N GLN A 128 -11.00 4.21 13.55
CA GLN A 128 -10.29 4.84 14.64
C GLN A 128 -11.09 4.78 15.95
N HIS A 129 -10.40 4.39 17.00
CA HIS A 129 -10.90 4.31 18.36
C HIS A 129 -10.06 5.18 19.30
N LEU A 130 -10.62 5.48 20.47
CA LEU A 130 -9.90 6.07 21.58
C LEU A 130 -9.33 4.97 22.45
N PHE A 131 -8.09 5.16 22.86
CA PHE A 131 -7.36 4.26 23.77
C PHE A 131 -7.01 5.04 25.03
N SER A 132 -7.48 4.60 26.17
CA SER A 132 -7.29 5.24 27.47
C SER A 132 -6.90 4.24 28.55
N ARG A 133 -6.58 4.70 29.76
CA ARG A 133 -6.44 3.81 30.92
C ARG A 133 -7.81 3.27 31.32
N ALA A 134 -7.86 2.01 31.77
CA ALA A 134 -9.12 1.41 32.25
C ALA A 134 -9.72 2.13 33.45
N THR A 135 -8.88 2.77 34.30
CA THR A 135 -9.29 3.56 35.44
C THR A 135 -9.84 4.95 35.09
N GLU A 136 -9.61 5.40 33.88
CA GLU A 136 -9.96 6.73 33.36
C GLU A 136 -10.44 6.59 31.92
N ALA A 137 -11.40 5.70 31.71
CA ALA A 137 -11.97 5.41 30.39
C ALA A 137 -12.47 6.68 29.70
N VAL A 138 -12.24 6.76 28.39
CA VAL A 138 -12.71 7.87 27.53
C VAL A 138 -13.54 7.28 26.41
N GLU A 139 -14.79 7.73 26.29
CA GLU A 139 -15.69 7.38 25.21
C GLU A 139 -15.77 8.52 24.16
N VAL A 140 -16.22 8.18 22.96
CA VAL A 140 -16.25 9.12 21.83
C VAL A 140 -17.19 10.30 22.08
N ASP A 141 -18.34 10.03 22.68
CA ASP A 141 -19.37 11.03 23.01
C ASP A 141 -18.97 11.96 24.18
N GLU A 142 -17.98 11.57 24.96
CA GLU A 142 -17.46 12.35 26.10
C GLU A 142 -16.35 13.34 25.70
N LEU A 143 -15.84 13.27 24.45
CA LEU A 143 -14.69 14.09 24.02
C LEU A 143 -14.93 15.59 24.15
N ALA A 144 -16.12 16.08 23.82
CA ALA A 144 -16.45 17.49 23.94
C ALA A 144 -16.41 18.00 25.40
N GLY A 145 -16.69 17.14 26.38
CA GLY A 145 -16.60 17.41 27.80
C GLY A 145 -15.21 17.19 28.41
N SER A 146 -14.24 16.73 27.65
CA SER A 146 -12.91 16.33 28.11
C SER A 146 -11.92 17.51 28.23
N SER A 147 -12.37 18.66 28.76
CA SER A 147 -11.56 19.87 28.85
C SER A 147 -10.26 19.65 29.65
N GLY A 148 -9.15 20.10 29.08
CA GLY A 148 -7.81 19.98 29.66
C GLY A 148 -7.15 18.63 29.49
N ARG A 149 -7.85 17.59 29.01
CA ARG A 149 -7.26 16.26 28.79
C ARG A 149 -6.20 16.29 27.67
N ARG A 150 -5.18 15.50 27.87
CA ARG A 150 -4.03 15.38 26.94
C ARG A 150 -4.24 14.25 25.94
N LEU A 151 -4.34 14.64 24.68
CA LEU A 151 -4.40 13.74 23.54
C LEU A 151 -2.98 13.49 23.02
N CYS A 152 -2.53 12.24 23.05
CA CYS A 152 -1.31 11.84 22.35
C CYS A 152 -1.60 11.49 20.89
N LEU A 153 -0.85 12.11 19.97
CA LEU A 153 -0.94 11.81 18.55
C LEU A 153 0.46 11.91 17.92
N PRO A 154 0.98 10.87 17.26
CA PRO A 154 2.32 10.90 16.69
C PRO A 154 2.55 12.09 15.76
N LEU A 155 3.79 12.58 15.74
CA LEU A 155 4.19 13.70 14.90
C LEU A 155 3.93 13.41 13.42
N GLY A 156 3.24 14.34 12.74
CA GLY A 156 2.88 14.18 11.32
C GLY A 156 1.55 13.46 11.06
N TRP A 157 0.94 12.86 12.10
CA TRP A 157 -0.39 12.28 11.97
C TRP A 157 -1.47 13.35 11.98
N GLN A 158 -2.56 13.07 11.27
CA GLN A 158 -3.69 13.99 11.15
C GLN A 158 -4.84 13.53 12.06
N LEU A 159 -5.50 14.51 12.66
CA LEU A 159 -6.72 14.29 13.44
C LEU A 159 -7.96 14.28 12.53
N PRO A 160 -8.99 13.53 12.89
CA PRO A 160 -10.33 13.76 12.36
C PRO A 160 -10.76 15.21 12.61
N VAL A 161 -11.51 15.79 11.67
CA VAL A 161 -11.89 17.23 11.71
C VAL A 161 -12.53 17.62 13.04
N ALA A 162 -13.42 16.78 13.57
CA ALA A 162 -14.10 17.05 14.84
C ALA A 162 -13.12 17.14 16.03
N VAL A 163 -12.12 16.24 16.09
CA VAL A 163 -11.12 16.25 17.16
C VAL A 163 -10.12 17.40 16.97
N GLN A 164 -9.74 17.70 15.73
CA GLN A 164 -8.90 18.87 15.43
C GLN A 164 -9.56 20.15 15.92
N SER A 165 -10.88 20.31 15.71
CA SER A 165 -11.63 21.47 16.22
C SER A 165 -11.56 21.60 17.74
N LEU A 166 -11.60 20.49 18.50
CA LEU A 166 -11.47 20.54 19.97
C LEU A 166 -10.05 20.96 20.41
N VAL A 167 -9.03 20.55 19.65
CA VAL A 167 -7.64 21.01 19.90
C VAL A 167 -7.50 22.51 19.57
N ASP A 168 -8.04 22.95 18.45
CA ASP A 168 -7.97 24.37 18.02
C ASP A 168 -8.71 25.29 18.97
N GLN A 169 -9.77 24.82 19.60
CA GLN A 169 -10.55 25.53 20.65
C GLN A 169 -9.90 25.47 22.04
N GLY A 170 -8.80 24.72 22.20
CA GLY A 170 -8.13 24.55 23.49
C GLY A 170 -8.88 23.64 24.47
N VAL A 171 -9.90 22.90 24.04
CA VAL A 171 -10.60 21.90 24.84
C VAL A 171 -9.67 20.74 25.14
N LEU A 172 -8.94 20.26 24.12
CA LEU A 172 -7.94 19.21 24.25
C LEU A 172 -6.52 19.76 24.09
N VAL A 173 -5.58 19.21 24.85
CA VAL A 173 -4.16 19.54 24.75
C VAL A 173 -3.45 18.46 23.95
N ARG A 174 -2.95 18.81 22.75
CA ARG A 174 -2.22 17.86 21.92
C ARG A 174 -0.78 17.70 22.37
N HIS A 175 -0.33 16.45 22.53
CA HIS A 175 1.07 16.06 22.67
C HIS A 175 1.48 15.18 21.47
N SER A 176 2.67 15.41 20.90
CA SER A 176 3.08 14.75 19.63
C SER A 176 4.48 14.15 19.74
N PRO A 177 4.61 12.91 20.27
CA PRO A 177 5.85 12.16 20.24
C PRO A 177 6.16 11.60 18.83
N ARG A 178 7.25 10.84 18.69
CA ARG A 178 7.68 10.32 17.39
C ARG A 178 6.77 9.22 16.85
N GLY A 179 6.24 8.34 17.72
CA GLY A 179 5.51 7.16 17.30
C GLY A 179 4.37 6.77 18.24
N LEU A 180 3.54 5.83 17.78
CA LEU A 180 2.37 5.37 18.53
C LEU A 180 2.74 4.56 19.76
N ASN A 181 3.83 3.79 19.72
CA ASN A 181 4.34 3.05 20.89
C ASN A 181 4.73 4.00 22.03
N GLU A 182 5.27 5.18 21.71
CA GLU A 182 5.54 6.21 22.73
C GLU A 182 4.23 6.75 23.32
N CYS A 183 3.16 6.94 22.51
CA CYS A 183 1.85 7.31 23.02
C CYS A 183 1.29 6.26 24.00
N ALA A 184 1.40 4.97 23.67
CA ALA A 184 0.96 3.89 24.55
C ALA A 184 1.73 3.88 25.88
N LEU A 185 3.05 4.11 25.84
CA LEU A 185 3.87 4.22 27.04
C LEU A 185 3.50 5.45 27.89
N LEU A 186 3.31 6.60 27.27
CA LEU A 186 2.89 7.84 27.94
C LEU A 186 1.52 7.70 28.59
N LEU A 187 0.60 7.00 27.92
CA LEU A 187 -0.69 6.62 28.48
C LEU A 187 -0.55 5.75 29.72
N LEU A 188 0.28 4.69 29.64
CA LEU A 188 0.54 3.78 30.76
C LEU A 188 1.11 4.52 31.98
N LEU A 189 1.99 5.51 31.75
CA LEU A 189 2.63 6.33 32.79
C LEU A 189 1.73 7.48 33.30
N GLY A 190 0.51 7.65 32.80
CA GLY A 190 -0.40 8.73 33.19
C GLY A 190 0.07 10.13 32.73
N ARG A 191 0.97 10.19 31.76
CA ARG A 191 1.45 11.46 31.21
C ARG A 191 0.56 12.01 30.11
N ASP A 192 -0.17 11.14 29.42
CA ASP A 192 -1.25 11.47 28.51
C ASP A 192 -2.52 10.73 28.91
N ASP A 193 -3.70 11.27 28.58
CA ASP A 193 -4.98 10.73 29.03
C ASP A 193 -5.54 9.72 28.07
N PHE A 194 -5.32 9.94 26.77
CA PHE A 194 -5.73 9.03 25.70
C PHE A 194 -4.94 9.28 24.42
N PHE A 195 -4.96 8.28 23.54
CA PHE A 195 -4.56 8.44 22.15
C PHE A 195 -5.65 7.92 21.21
N LEU A 196 -5.60 8.32 19.94
CA LEU A 196 -6.48 7.77 18.91
C LEU A 196 -5.65 7.06 17.83
N ALA A 197 -6.16 5.90 17.41
CA ALA A 197 -5.55 5.09 16.38
C ALA A 197 -6.58 4.15 15.73
N ASP A 198 -6.21 3.57 14.59
CA ASP A 198 -6.85 2.36 14.10
C ASP A 198 -6.82 1.26 15.18
N LEU A 199 -7.86 0.43 15.22
CA LEU A 199 -7.99 -0.60 16.26
C LEU A 199 -6.75 -1.50 16.33
N GLN A 200 -6.27 -1.99 15.19
CA GLN A 200 -5.12 -2.90 15.14
C GLN A 200 -3.82 -2.20 15.54
N LEU A 201 -3.59 -0.98 15.04
CA LEU A 201 -2.44 -0.18 15.41
C LEU A 201 -2.41 0.12 16.90
N GLY A 202 -3.55 0.52 17.47
CA GLY A 202 -3.67 0.84 18.87
C GLY A 202 -3.44 -0.38 19.77
N LEU A 203 -4.02 -1.53 19.43
CA LEU A 203 -3.80 -2.78 20.18
C LEU A 203 -2.33 -3.21 20.12
N HIS A 204 -1.68 -3.13 18.95
CA HIS A 204 -0.25 -3.43 18.81
C HIS A 204 0.61 -2.48 19.66
N ALA A 205 0.31 -1.19 19.66
CA ALA A 205 1.00 -0.21 20.50
C ALA A 205 0.84 -0.49 22.00
N LEU A 206 -0.34 -0.89 22.45
CA LEU A 206 -0.55 -1.30 23.84
C LEU A 206 0.26 -2.54 24.22
N GLN A 207 0.35 -3.53 23.33
CA GLN A 207 1.15 -4.74 23.54
C GLN A 207 2.65 -4.42 23.71
N SER A 208 3.17 -3.43 22.96
CA SER A 208 4.56 -3.00 23.03
C SER A 208 4.97 -2.48 24.42
N THR A 209 4.00 -2.07 25.26
CA THR A 209 4.26 -1.62 26.62
C THR A 209 4.59 -2.75 27.60
N GLY A 210 4.30 -4.02 27.23
CA GLY A 210 4.39 -5.19 28.13
C GLY A 210 3.37 -5.22 29.27
N ALA A 211 2.46 -4.24 29.36
CA ALA A 211 1.44 -4.18 30.39
C ALA A 211 0.22 -5.06 30.07
N ALA A 212 -0.46 -5.57 31.11
CA ALA A 212 -1.66 -6.35 30.91
C ALA A 212 -2.74 -5.56 30.17
N ARG A 213 -3.43 -6.20 29.21
CA ARG A 213 -4.49 -5.58 28.39
C ARG A 213 -5.61 -4.96 29.27
N SER A 214 -5.89 -5.55 30.43
CA SER A 214 -6.90 -5.07 31.38
C SER A 214 -6.61 -3.68 31.98
N ARG A 215 -5.39 -3.17 31.84
CA ARG A 215 -5.03 -1.81 32.28
C ARG A 215 -5.52 -0.72 31.32
N PHE A 216 -5.98 -1.10 30.15
CA PHE A 216 -6.36 -0.19 29.08
C PHE A 216 -7.82 -0.38 28.68
N HIS A 217 -8.43 0.70 28.25
CA HIS A 217 -9.76 0.78 27.67
C HIS A 217 -9.67 1.18 26.20
N VAL A 218 -10.56 0.62 25.39
CA VAL A 218 -10.78 1.01 23.99
C VAL A 218 -12.23 1.43 23.87
N SER A 219 -12.48 2.61 23.30
CA SER A 219 -13.85 3.12 23.16
C SER A 219 -14.77 2.12 22.45
N GLY A 220 -15.98 1.96 22.95
CA GLY A 220 -16.98 1.07 22.36
C GLY A 220 -17.43 1.54 20.98
N SER A 221 -17.47 2.85 20.77
CA SER A 221 -17.84 3.48 19.51
C SER A 221 -16.63 3.81 18.63
N VAL A 222 -16.82 3.70 17.30
CA VAL A 222 -15.83 4.15 16.29
C VAL A 222 -15.89 5.67 16.21
N LEU A 223 -14.74 6.31 16.45
CA LEU A 223 -14.60 7.78 16.35
C LEU A 223 -14.73 8.25 14.89
N SER A 224 -14.03 7.57 13.98
CA SER A 224 -14.08 7.88 12.57
C SER A 224 -13.66 6.69 11.72
N ARG A 225 -14.14 6.66 10.47
CA ARG A 225 -13.68 5.74 9.43
C ARG A 225 -12.93 6.50 8.37
N GLN A 226 -11.76 5.99 8.01
CA GLN A 226 -10.90 6.57 6.99
C GLN A 226 -10.38 5.48 6.07
N THR A 227 -10.22 5.81 4.79
CA THR A 227 -9.63 4.90 3.82
C THR A 227 -8.15 5.19 3.63
N MET A 228 -7.35 4.14 3.59
CA MET A 228 -5.93 4.20 3.28
C MET A 228 -5.67 3.78 1.83
N HIS A 229 -4.75 4.45 1.18
CA HIS A 229 -4.52 4.34 -0.26
C HIS A 229 -3.03 4.30 -0.59
N LEU A 230 -2.71 3.74 -1.74
CA LEU A 230 -1.49 4.06 -2.47
C LEU A 230 -1.69 5.41 -3.16
N ILE A 231 -0.66 6.26 -3.14
CA ILE A 231 -0.69 7.58 -3.77
C ILE A 231 0.46 7.72 -4.78
N VAL A 232 0.15 8.34 -5.93
CA VAL A 232 1.06 8.59 -7.06
C VAL A 232 1.11 10.10 -7.31
N PRO A 233 2.30 10.72 -7.50
CA PRO A 233 2.38 12.14 -7.80
C PRO A 233 1.66 12.50 -9.10
N ARG A 234 0.85 13.55 -9.11
CA ARG A 234 0.16 14.04 -10.32
C ARG A 234 1.13 14.50 -11.41
N GLY A 235 2.34 14.92 -11.02
CA GLY A 235 3.39 15.34 -11.96
C GLY A 235 4.02 14.18 -12.75
N ARG A 236 3.76 12.92 -12.40
CA ARG A 236 4.20 11.77 -13.15
C ARG A 236 3.38 11.64 -14.45
N PRO A 237 4.00 11.52 -15.64
CA PRO A 237 3.28 11.54 -16.93
C PRO A 237 2.21 10.43 -17.06
N ASP A 238 2.48 9.24 -16.52
CA ASP A 238 1.60 8.05 -16.57
C ASP A 238 0.87 7.78 -15.23
N ALA A 239 0.75 8.78 -14.35
CA ALA A 239 0.15 8.63 -13.02
C ALA A 239 -1.25 8.00 -13.04
N ALA A 240 -2.11 8.41 -13.97
CA ALA A 240 -3.46 7.87 -14.09
C ALA A 240 -3.45 6.40 -14.52
N GLN A 241 -2.64 6.05 -15.52
CA GLN A 241 -2.50 4.66 -15.99
C GLN A 241 -1.93 3.75 -14.91
N LEU A 242 -0.98 4.25 -14.11
CA LEU A 242 -0.43 3.51 -12.98
C LEU A 242 -1.50 3.22 -11.93
N ILE A 243 -2.30 4.20 -11.53
CA ILE A 243 -3.42 4.03 -10.62
C ILE A 243 -4.44 3.01 -11.17
N GLU A 244 -4.85 3.16 -12.42
CA GLU A 244 -5.81 2.23 -13.05
C GLU A 244 -5.26 0.80 -13.11
N SER A 245 -3.98 0.62 -13.43
CA SER A 245 -3.36 -0.70 -13.47
C SER A 245 -3.29 -1.33 -12.08
N PHE A 246 -2.88 -0.56 -11.08
CA PHE A 246 -2.86 -0.98 -9.70
C PHE A 246 -4.26 -1.36 -9.19
N ASP A 247 -5.27 -0.53 -9.47
CA ASP A 247 -6.66 -0.75 -9.03
C ASP A 247 -7.25 -2.02 -9.66
N ARG A 248 -6.95 -2.33 -10.94
CA ARG A 248 -7.32 -3.62 -11.55
C ARG A 248 -6.68 -4.80 -10.83
N GLY A 249 -5.39 -4.72 -10.48
CA GLY A 249 -4.70 -5.76 -9.71
C GLY A 249 -5.29 -5.94 -8.31
N LEU A 250 -5.60 -4.83 -7.62
CA LEU A 250 -6.24 -4.85 -6.30
C LEU A 250 -7.66 -5.43 -6.36
N GLN A 251 -8.43 -5.11 -7.40
CA GLN A 251 -9.74 -5.68 -7.63
C GLN A 251 -9.66 -7.19 -7.86
N ALA A 252 -8.77 -7.65 -8.73
CA ALA A 252 -8.55 -9.08 -8.98
C ALA A 252 -8.11 -9.83 -7.70
N LEU A 253 -7.30 -9.18 -6.85
CA LEU A 253 -6.90 -9.71 -5.55
C LEU A 253 -8.09 -9.90 -4.61
N ARG A 254 -9.07 -8.98 -4.63
CA ARG A 254 -10.31 -9.07 -3.84
C ARG A 254 -11.25 -10.14 -4.37
N GLU A 255 -11.46 -10.18 -5.67
CA GLU A 255 -12.36 -11.13 -6.33
C GLU A 255 -11.91 -12.58 -6.15
N SER A 256 -10.60 -12.84 -6.08
CA SER A 256 -10.05 -14.18 -5.80
C SER A 256 -10.14 -14.60 -4.32
N GLY A 257 -10.50 -13.70 -3.41
CA GLY A 257 -10.47 -13.94 -1.97
C GLY A 257 -9.07 -13.90 -1.35
N ASP A 258 -8.01 -13.64 -2.14
CA ASP A 258 -6.64 -13.54 -1.61
C ASP A 258 -6.45 -12.34 -0.70
N TYR A 259 -7.16 -11.26 -0.96
CA TYR A 259 -7.14 -10.09 -0.09
C TYR A 259 -7.54 -10.46 1.35
N GLN A 260 -8.64 -11.19 1.53
CA GLN A 260 -9.11 -11.64 2.84
C GLN A 260 -8.08 -12.57 3.50
N ARG A 261 -7.55 -13.55 2.76
CA ARG A 261 -6.52 -14.46 3.29
C ARG A 261 -5.27 -13.71 3.76
N LEU A 262 -4.78 -12.75 2.98
CA LEU A 262 -3.64 -11.93 3.36
C LEU A 262 -3.92 -11.12 4.63
N THR A 263 -5.06 -10.44 4.70
CA THR A 263 -5.40 -9.59 5.85
C THR A 263 -5.67 -10.41 7.12
N GLU A 264 -6.32 -11.58 7.01
CA GLU A 264 -6.59 -12.49 8.12
C GLU A 264 -5.31 -13.10 8.70
N THR A 265 -4.31 -13.41 7.88
CA THR A 265 -3.02 -13.92 8.35
C THR A 265 -2.36 -12.94 9.32
N PHE A 266 -2.37 -11.66 9.02
CA PHE A 266 -1.77 -10.64 9.88
C PHE A 266 -2.58 -10.36 11.15
N THR A 267 -3.91 -10.52 11.11
CA THR A 267 -4.77 -10.39 12.31
C THR A 267 -4.72 -11.63 13.20
N ALA A 268 -4.52 -12.82 12.63
CA ALA A 268 -4.45 -14.09 13.36
C ALA A 268 -3.11 -14.29 14.09
N ASP A 269 -1.99 -13.80 13.53
CA ASP A 269 -0.68 -13.85 14.18
C ASP A 269 -0.60 -12.95 15.43
N GLU A 270 -1.54 -12.03 15.59
CA GLU A 270 -1.65 -11.14 16.75
C GLU A 270 -2.64 -11.65 17.82
N ASP A 271 -3.37 -12.77 17.59
CA ASP A 271 -4.21 -13.37 18.64
C ASP A 271 -3.33 -14.06 19.70
N PRO A 272 -3.27 -13.52 20.93
CA PRO A 272 -2.46 -14.08 22.01
C PRO A 272 -2.80 -15.54 22.34
N ARG A 273 -4.02 -15.99 22.01
CA ARG A 273 -4.48 -17.36 22.27
C ARG A 273 -3.78 -18.40 21.39
N ARG A 274 -3.36 -18.03 20.17
CA ARG A 274 -2.64 -18.93 19.26
C ARG A 274 -1.15 -19.07 19.60
N ARG A 275 -0.53 -18.05 20.22
CA ARG A 275 0.88 -18.14 20.65
C ARG A 275 1.10 -19.11 21.81
N LEU A 276 0.11 -19.28 22.68
CA LEU A 276 0.18 -20.21 23.81
C LEU A 276 0.15 -21.69 23.38
N THR A 277 -0.51 -22.01 22.25
CA THR A 277 -0.58 -23.39 21.72
C THR A 277 0.63 -23.80 20.89
N ALA A 278 1.42 -22.84 20.39
CA ALA A 278 2.64 -23.12 19.59
C ALA A 278 3.89 -23.35 20.46
N THR A 279 3.83 -23.02 21.76
CA THR A 279 4.99 -23.20 22.69
C THR A 279 4.92 -24.53 23.45
N GLU A 280 3.82 -25.30 23.29
CA GLU A 280 3.61 -26.63 23.94
C GLU A 280 3.86 -27.82 22.98
N GLN A 281 4.44 -27.60 21.82
CA GLN A 281 4.92 -28.65 20.91
C GLN A 281 6.43 -28.54 20.70
#